data_226fcffe3ded59eff9344ea3d52fa8a2
#
_entry.id   226fcffe3ded59eff9344ea3d52fa8a2
#
_cell.length_a   1.000
_cell.length_b   1.000
_cell.length_c   1.000
_cell.angle_alpha   90.00
_cell.angle_beta   90.00
_cell.angle_gamma   90.00
#
_symmetry.space_group_name_H-M   'P 1'
#
loop_
_entity.id
_entity.type
_entity.pdbx_description
1 polymer ?
#
loop_
_entity_poly.entity_id
_entity_poly.type
_entity_poly.pdbx_seq_one_letter_code
_entity_poly.pdbx_strand_id
1 'polypeptide(L)'
;LDAFMNHSGEGIPLLLDAGHLAFAGGDVLRAIDNHHARIGHVHVKDIRRPVIDVLDRSKQSFLDAVALGVFTVPGDGSLDFGKIVQRLADHGYEGWFVVEAEQDPKKNPPFRMAQVGYKELMRVMTAAGYTVETQGFGAD
;
A
#
# COMPACT_ATOMS: atom_id res chain seq x y z
N LEU A 1 3.45 -1.19 15.49
CA LEU A 1 3.26 0.18 15.01
C LEU A 1 2.87 1.11 16.16
N ASP A 2 1.76 0.84 16.87
CA ASP A 2 1.19 1.71 17.92
C ASP A 2 2.23 2.11 18.98
N ALA A 3 3.02 1.15 19.49
CA ALA A 3 4.06 1.45 20.47
C ALA A 3 5.11 2.44 19.94
N PHE A 4 5.54 2.29 18.68
CA PHE A 4 6.47 3.22 18.04
C PHE A 4 5.84 4.61 17.89
N MET A 5 4.63 4.69 17.37
CA MET A 5 3.95 5.95 17.13
C MET A 5 3.69 6.71 18.45
N ASN A 6 3.34 6.00 19.52
CA ASN A 6 3.09 6.61 20.83
C ASN A 6 4.36 7.17 21.51
N HIS A 7 5.55 6.67 21.14
CA HIS A 7 6.82 7.08 21.75
C HIS A 7 7.72 7.93 20.85
N SER A 8 7.43 8.02 19.54
CA SER A 8 8.28 8.72 18.57
C SER A 8 8.12 10.24 18.54
N GLY A 9 7.22 10.81 19.35
CA GLY A 9 6.90 12.24 19.31
C GLY A 9 6.03 12.64 18.11
N GLU A 10 5.32 13.76 18.24
CA GLU A 10 4.34 14.21 17.25
C GLU A 10 4.97 14.72 15.94
N GLY A 11 6.23 15.13 15.99
CA GLY A 11 6.94 15.68 14.81
C GLY A 11 7.38 14.66 13.78
N ILE A 12 7.18 13.35 14.02
CA ILE A 12 7.57 12.30 13.08
C ILE A 12 6.32 11.81 12.33
N PRO A 13 6.17 12.12 11.02
CA PRO A 13 5.05 11.62 10.23
C PRO A 13 5.18 10.12 9.97
N LEU A 14 4.05 9.48 9.72
CA LEU A 14 3.95 8.08 9.32
C LEU A 14 3.89 7.97 7.80
N LEU A 15 4.81 7.20 7.22
CA LEU A 15 4.61 6.60 5.91
C LEU A 15 3.81 5.31 6.13
N LEU A 16 2.57 5.29 5.69
CA LEU A 16 1.71 4.10 5.76
C LEU A 16 1.94 3.23 4.53
N ASP A 17 2.62 2.11 4.70
CA ASP A 17 2.70 1.05 3.69
C ASP A 17 1.70 -0.06 4.03
N ALA A 18 0.63 -0.16 3.24
CA ALA A 18 -0.45 -1.10 3.50
C ALA A 18 0.00 -2.56 3.38
N GLY A 19 0.85 -2.87 2.40
CA GLY A 19 1.35 -4.22 2.16
C GLY A 19 2.29 -4.70 3.25
N HIS A 20 3.26 -3.88 3.63
CA HIS A 20 4.20 -4.22 4.70
C HIS A 20 3.49 -4.39 6.04
N LEU A 21 2.55 -3.50 6.35
CA LEU A 21 1.78 -3.59 7.58
C LEU A 21 0.95 -4.89 7.63
N ALA A 22 0.24 -5.20 6.55
CA ALA A 22 -0.56 -6.41 6.45
C ALA A 22 0.30 -7.69 6.46
N PHE A 23 1.47 -7.68 5.80
CA PHE A 23 2.43 -8.79 5.83
C PHE A 23 2.96 -9.04 7.24
N ALA A 24 3.18 -7.99 8.02
CA ALA A 24 3.56 -8.08 9.43
C ALA A 24 2.41 -8.52 10.37
N GLY A 25 1.21 -8.73 9.84
CA GLY A 25 0.02 -9.14 10.61
C GLY A 25 -0.75 -7.96 11.22
N GLY A 26 -0.44 -6.72 10.79
CA GLY A 26 -1.17 -5.52 11.24
C GLY A 26 -2.49 -5.33 10.50
N ASP A 27 -3.40 -4.60 11.13
CA ASP A 27 -4.67 -4.17 10.55
C ASP A 27 -4.51 -2.75 10.00
N VAL A 28 -4.62 -2.62 8.66
CA VAL A 28 -4.41 -1.36 7.94
C VAL A 28 -5.48 -0.33 8.29
N LEU A 29 -6.74 -0.74 8.38
CA LEU A 29 -7.84 0.19 8.70
C LEU A 29 -7.71 0.72 10.12
N ARG A 30 -7.40 -0.16 11.06
CA ARG A 30 -7.14 0.24 12.44
C ARG A 30 -5.93 1.17 12.56
N ALA A 31 -4.88 0.94 11.78
CA ALA A 31 -3.71 1.83 11.77
C ALA A 31 -4.06 3.23 11.25
N ILE A 32 -4.92 3.33 10.22
CA ILE A 32 -5.45 4.59 9.74
C ILE A 32 -6.24 5.29 10.86
N ASP A 33 -7.19 4.59 11.47
CA ASP A 33 -8.04 5.16 12.54
C ASP A 33 -7.21 5.70 13.71
N ASN A 34 -6.17 4.97 14.11
CA ASN A 34 -5.35 5.34 15.27
C ASN A 34 -4.35 6.47 14.96
N HIS A 35 -3.89 6.60 13.70
CA HIS A 35 -2.75 7.44 13.36
C HIS A 35 -2.98 8.40 12.20
N HIS A 36 -4.25 8.58 11.73
CA HIS A 36 -4.58 9.41 10.55
C HIS A 36 -3.94 10.80 10.59
N ALA A 37 -3.95 11.46 11.74
CA ALA A 37 -3.38 12.81 11.89
C ALA A 37 -1.87 12.90 11.64
N ARG A 38 -1.19 11.75 11.62
CA ARG A 38 0.27 11.65 11.41
C ARG A 38 0.63 10.99 10.08
N ILE A 39 -0.35 10.50 9.30
CA ILE A 39 -0.06 9.92 7.98
C ILE A 39 0.31 11.06 7.04
N GLY A 40 1.58 11.10 6.64
CA GLY A 40 2.12 12.09 5.70
C GLY A 40 2.38 11.53 4.30
N HIS A 41 2.35 10.21 4.15
CA HIS A 41 2.63 9.53 2.89
C HIS A 41 2.02 8.13 2.88
N VAL A 42 1.55 7.67 1.72
CA VAL A 42 0.91 6.34 1.58
C VAL A 42 1.54 5.56 0.44
N HIS A 43 2.05 4.37 0.74
CA HIS A 43 2.38 3.36 -0.25
C HIS A 43 1.20 2.39 -0.41
N VAL A 44 0.67 2.33 -1.61
CA VAL A 44 -0.42 1.42 -1.97
C VAL A 44 0.17 0.11 -2.50
N LYS A 45 0.89 -0.58 -1.64
CA LYS A 45 1.42 -1.92 -1.86
C LYS A 45 0.39 -2.94 -1.43
N ASP A 46 0.12 -3.93 -2.26
CA ASP A 46 -0.79 -5.05 -1.97
C ASP A 46 -0.02 -6.33 -1.62
N ILE A 47 -0.71 -7.31 -1.13
CA ILE A 47 -0.16 -8.63 -0.78
C ILE A 47 -0.97 -9.75 -1.44
N ARG A 48 -0.31 -10.85 -1.77
CA ARG A 48 -1.00 -12.08 -2.19
C ARG A 48 -1.14 -13.02 -1.01
N ARG A 49 -2.32 -13.03 -0.39
CA ARG A 49 -2.65 -13.87 0.77
C ARG A 49 -2.33 -15.36 0.53
N PRO A 50 -2.65 -15.96 -0.62
CA PRO A 50 -2.31 -17.36 -0.88
C PRO A 50 -0.79 -17.67 -0.83
N VAL A 51 0.07 -16.67 -1.13
CA VAL A 51 1.53 -16.83 -0.99
C VAL A 51 1.93 -16.79 0.48
N ILE A 52 1.32 -15.89 1.27
CA ILE A 52 1.58 -15.78 2.71
C ILE A 52 1.17 -17.06 3.44
N ASP A 53 0.04 -17.66 3.07
CA ASP A 53 -0.54 -18.82 3.76
C ASP A 53 0.34 -20.07 3.64
N VAL A 54 1.19 -20.15 2.60
CA VAL A 54 2.13 -21.26 2.40
C VAL A 54 3.57 -20.93 2.81
N LEU A 55 3.84 -19.72 3.30
CA LEU A 55 5.18 -19.26 3.65
C LEU A 55 5.62 -19.87 4.99
N ASP A 56 6.72 -20.62 4.99
CA ASP A 56 7.37 -21.10 6.21
C ASP A 56 8.30 -20.02 6.78
N ARG A 57 7.76 -19.15 7.63
CA ARG A 57 8.52 -18.05 8.25
C ARG A 57 9.68 -18.49 9.15
N SER A 58 9.77 -19.78 9.49
CA SER A 58 10.91 -20.32 10.25
C SER A 58 12.12 -20.63 9.38
N LYS A 59 11.92 -20.78 8.07
CA LYS A 59 12.95 -21.17 7.09
C LYS A 59 13.19 -20.14 5.99
N GLN A 60 12.20 -19.27 5.73
CA GLN A 60 12.24 -18.32 4.63
C GLN A 60 12.42 -16.90 5.16
N SER A 61 13.38 -16.22 4.58
CA SER A 61 13.64 -14.81 4.88
C SER A 61 12.59 -13.88 4.25
N PHE A 62 12.64 -12.60 4.58
CA PHE A 62 11.84 -11.58 3.91
C PHE A 62 12.10 -11.55 2.39
N LEU A 63 13.37 -11.65 1.98
CA LEU A 63 13.73 -11.66 0.54
C LEU A 63 13.22 -12.90 -0.18
N ASP A 64 13.17 -14.06 0.49
CA ASP A 64 12.54 -15.27 -0.08
C ASP A 64 11.04 -15.02 -0.29
N ALA A 65 10.35 -14.38 0.65
CA ALA A 65 8.94 -14.02 0.50
C ALA A 65 8.71 -13.07 -0.68
N VAL A 66 9.58 -12.06 -0.85
CA VAL A 66 9.57 -11.16 -2.02
C VAL A 66 9.75 -11.94 -3.31
N ALA A 67 10.74 -12.82 -3.38
CA ALA A 67 11.02 -13.66 -4.57
C ALA A 67 9.88 -14.63 -4.90
N LEU A 68 9.14 -15.10 -3.88
CA LEU A 68 7.93 -15.90 -4.03
C LEU A 68 6.73 -15.08 -4.51
N GLY A 69 6.83 -13.74 -4.49
CA GLY A 69 5.81 -12.85 -5.00
C GLY A 69 4.73 -12.50 -3.98
N VAL A 70 5.09 -12.39 -2.70
CA VAL A 70 4.16 -12.01 -1.63
C VAL A 70 3.60 -10.61 -1.82
N PHE A 71 4.41 -9.67 -2.33
CA PHE A 71 3.97 -8.30 -2.61
C PHE A 71 3.53 -8.12 -4.06
N THR A 72 2.58 -7.23 -4.25
CA THR A 72 2.04 -6.86 -5.55
C THR A 72 1.43 -5.45 -5.52
N VAL A 73 0.81 -5.05 -6.62
CA VAL A 73 0.14 -3.75 -6.75
C VAL A 73 -1.37 -3.87 -6.45
N PRO A 74 -2.06 -2.76 -6.12
CA PRO A 74 -3.51 -2.74 -6.01
C PRO A 74 -4.19 -3.35 -7.25
N GLY A 75 -5.23 -4.16 -6.99
CA GLY A 75 -5.98 -4.84 -8.06
C GLY A 75 -5.42 -6.19 -8.51
N ASP A 76 -4.23 -6.57 -8.00
CA ASP A 76 -3.63 -7.89 -8.24
C ASP A 76 -3.36 -8.66 -6.94
N GLY A 77 -3.85 -8.15 -5.81
CA GLY A 77 -3.64 -8.74 -4.48
C GLY A 77 -4.93 -8.98 -3.72
N SER A 78 -4.82 -8.94 -2.40
CA SER A 78 -5.86 -9.38 -1.49
C SER A 78 -6.38 -8.29 -0.55
N LEU A 79 -5.76 -7.10 -0.54
CA LEU A 79 -6.21 -5.98 0.27
C LEU A 79 -7.38 -5.25 -0.39
N ASP A 80 -8.34 -4.85 0.42
CA ASP A 80 -9.48 -4.05 -0.04
C ASP A 80 -9.09 -2.56 -0.10
N PHE A 81 -8.45 -2.16 -1.20
CA PHE A 81 -8.05 -0.77 -1.42
C PHE A 81 -9.24 0.18 -1.52
N GLY A 82 -10.42 -0.31 -1.88
CA GLY A 82 -11.63 0.51 -1.81
C GLY A 82 -11.90 0.99 -0.39
N LYS A 83 -11.84 0.09 0.60
CA LYS A 83 -11.99 0.46 2.01
C LYS A 83 -10.83 1.28 2.56
N ILE A 84 -9.59 0.95 2.17
CA ILE A 84 -8.39 1.65 2.65
C ILE A 84 -8.44 3.12 2.19
N VAL A 85 -8.65 3.35 0.90
CA VAL A 85 -8.70 4.70 0.32
C VAL A 85 -9.90 5.48 0.85
N GLN A 86 -11.08 4.84 0.99
CA GLN A 86 -12.25 5.47 1.59
C GLN A 86 -11.97 5.91 3.03
N ARG A 87 -11.32 5.04 3.84
CA ARG A 87 -10.98 5.38 5.24
C ARG A 87 -10.00 6.56 5.33
N LEU A 88 -9.03 6.64 4.42
CA LEU A 88 -8.14 7.80 4.32
C LEU A 88 -8.90 9.08 3.95
N ALA A 89 -9.84 8.99 3.01
CA ALA A 89 -10.71 10.11 2.62
C ALA A 89 -11.61 10.57 3.78
N ASP A 90 -12.21 9.64 4.52
CA ASP A 90 -13.07 9.93 5.69
C ASP A 90 -12.30 10.70 6.78
N HIS A 91 -11.00 10.49 6.89
CA HIS A 91 -10.10 11.23 7.80
C HIS A 91 -9.44 12.46 7.16
N GLY A 92 -9.83 12.82 5.93
CA GLY A 92 -9.34 14.02 5.24
C GLY A 92 -7.87 13.94 4.83
N TYR A 93 -7.36 12.74 4.51
CA TYR A 93 -5.99 12.60 4.04
C TYR A 93 -5.83 13.27 2.68
N GLU A 94 -4.89 14.21 2.60
CA GLU A 94 -4.45 14.85 1.37
C GLU A 94 -2.95 14.67 1.24
N GLY A 95 -2.49 13.95 0.21
CA GLY A 95 -1.07 13.65 0.04
C GLY A 95 -0.80 12.65 -1.07
N TRP A 96 0.39 12.10 -1.06
CA TRP A 96 0.83 11.18 -2.08
C TRP A 96 0.30 9.76 -1.85
N PHE A 97 -0.28 9.18 -2.90
CA PHE A 97 -0.51 7.76 -3.02
C PHE A 97 0.49 7.20 -4.03
N VAL A 98 1.41 6.36 -3.57
CA VAL A 98 2.48 5.80 -4.38
C VAL A 98 2.21 4.34 -4.67
N VAL A 99 2.04 4.00 -5.95
CA VAL A 99 1.97 2.59 -6.39
C VAL A 99 3.36 2.00 -6.31
N GLU A 100 3.52 1.03 -5.45
CA GLU A 100 4.79 0.38 -5.21
C GLU A 100 4.59 -1.12 -5.02
N ALA A 101 5.52 -1.93 -5.55
CA ALA A 101 5.55 -3.36 -5.33
C ALA A 101 6.99 -3.88 -5.42
N GLU A 102 7.36 -4.69 -4.46
CA GLU A 102 8.63 -5.42 -4.47
C GLU A 102 8.41 -6.77 -5.13
N GLN A 103 8.83 -6.90 -6.37
CA GLN A 103 8.56 -8.07 -7.20
C GLN A 103 9.77 -8.48 -8.04
N ASP A 104 9.85 -9.78 -8.39
CA ASP A 104 10.78 -10.26 -9.41
C ASP A 104 10.35 -9.73 -10.80
N PRO A 105 11.15 -8.85 -11.44
CA PRO A 105 10.77 -8.22 -12.71
C PRO A 105 10.67 -9.22 -13.88
N LYS A 106 11.25 -10.41 -13.75
CA LYS A 106 11.13 -11.48 -14.75
C LYS A 106 9.75 -12.14 -14.72
N LYS A 107 9.15 -12.22 -13.52
CA LYS A 107 7.82 -12.80 -13.33
C LYS A 107 6.71 -11.75 -13.50
N ASN A 108 6.97 -10.55 -13.05
CA ASN A 108 6.02 -9.45 -13.01
C ASN A 108 6.64 -8.22 -13.71
N PRO A 109 6.45 -8.04 -15.02
CA PRO A 109 7.01 -6.92 -15.76
C PRO A 109 6.62 -5.58 -15.15
N PRO A 110 7.57 -4.72 -14.73
CA PRO A 110 7.30 -3.53 -13.91
C PRO A 110 6.30 -2.56 -14.52
N PHE A 111 6.43 -2.29 -15.82
CA PHE A 111 5.52 -1.37 -16.51
C PHE A 111 4.06 -1.87 -16.49
N ARG A 112 3.85 -3.17 -16.76
CA ARG A 112 2.52 -3.78 -16.69
C ARG A 112 1.93 -3.70 -15.29
N MET A 113 2.74 -3.99 -14.27
CA MET A 113 2.28 -3.94 -12.88
C MET A 113 1.96 -2.51 -12.45
N ALA A 114 2.78 -1.54 -12.84
CA ALA A 114 2.48 -0.13 -12.60
C ALA A 114 1.15 0.29 -13.25
N GLN A 115 0.86 -0.13 -14.48
CA GLN A 115 -0.42 0.14 -15.14
C GLN A 115 -1.61 -0.48 -14.39
N VAL A 116 -1.48 -1.73 -13.91
CA VAL A 116 -2.53 -2.40 -13.13
C VAL A 116 -2.81 -1.63 -11.84
N GLY A 117 -1.76 -1.34 -11.07
CA GLY A 117 -1.87 -0.63 -9.80
C GLY A 117 -2.42 0.79 -9.96
N TYR A 118 -1.94 1.53 -10.96
CA TYR A 118 -2.44 2.87 -11.26
C TYR A 118 -3.93 2.85 -11.62
N LYS A 119 -4.35 1.93 -12.50
CA LYS A 119 -5.76 1.83 -12.93
C LYS A 119 -6.69 1.54 -11.74
N GLU A 120 -6.31 0.62 -10.88
CA GLU A 120 -7.10 0.30 -9.68
C GLU A 120 -7.10 1.46 -8.69
N LEU A 121 -5.94 2.08 -8.43
CA LEU A 121 -5.85 3.23 -7.55
C LEU A 121 -6.75 4.37 -8.02
N MET A 122 -6.70 4.73 -9.31
CA MET A 122 -7.57 5.76 -9.88
C MET A 122 -9.05 5.44 -9.70
N ARG A 123 -9.43 4.18 -9.91
CA ARG A 123 -10.81 3.72 -9.71
C ARG A 123 -11.30 3.93 -8.28
N VAL A 124 -10.49 3.50 -7.29
CA VAL A 124 -10.88 3.59 -5.88
C VAL A 124 -10.81 5.02 -5.34
N MET A 125 -9.84 5.82 -5.79
CA MET A 125 -9.73 7.25 -5.43
C MET A 125 -10.92 8.04 -5.95
N THR A 126 -11.32 7.83 -7.21
CA THR A 126 -12.52 8.47 -7.78
C THR A 126 -13.78 8.08 -7.00
N ALA A 127 -13.92 6.80 -6.64
CA ALA A 127 -15.04 6.32 -5.83
C ALA A 127 -15.10 6.93 -4.43
N ALA A 128 -13.93 7.22 -3.83
CA ALA A 128 -13.79 7.88 -2.53
C ALA A 128 -13.89 9.42 -2.59
N GLY A 129 -14.11 10.01 -3.77
CA GLY A 129 -14.31 11.44 -3.95
C GLY A 129 -13.03 12.27 -4.11
N TYR A 130 -11.87 11.64 -4.29
CA TYR A 130 -10.64 12.38 -4.59
C TYR A 130 -10.67 12.99 -5.99
N THR A 131 -10.19 14.24 -6.09
CA THR A 131 -9.83 14.86 -7.36
C THR A 131 -8.34 14.62 -7.60
N VAL A 132 -8.00 13.96 -8.69
CA VAL A 132 -6.60 13.69 -9.05
C VAL A 132 -6.16 14.68 -10.10
N GLU A 133 -5.23 15.55 -9.75
CA GLU A 133 -4.57 16.42 -10.75
C GLU A 133 -3.59 15.56 -11.56
N THR A 134 -3.91 15.34 -12.82
CA THR A 134 -2.93 14.78 -13.76
C THR A 134 -2.13 15.94 -14.34
N GLN A 135 -0.89 16.10 -13.90
CA GLN A 135 0.06 16.89 -14.70
C GLN A 135 0.28 16.11 -15.99
N GLY A 136 -0.25 16.63 -17.09
CA GLY A 136 0.04 16.09 -18.40
C GLY A 136 1.56 16.18 -18.60
N PHE A 137 2.24 15.05 -18.69
CA PHE A 137 3.54 15.03 -19.33
C PHE A 137 3.26 15.46 -20.76
N GLY A 138 3.66 16.70 -21.07
CA GLY A 138 3.56 17.21 -22.43
C GLY A 138 4.19 16.20 -23.39
N ALA A 139 3.43 15.79 -24.37
CA ALA A 139 3.97 15.12 -25.53
C ALA A 139 4.76 16.20 -26.30
N ASP A 140 6.07 16.26 -26.08
CA ASP A 140 7.01 16.88 -26.98
C ASP A 140 7.62 15.81 -27.89
#